data_89d939f352de27607fe211fb25271f6e
#
_entry.id   89d939f352de27607fe211fb25271f6e
#
_cell.length_a   1.000
_cell.length_b   1.000
_cell.length_c   1.000
_cell.angle_alpha   90.00
_cell.angle_beta   90.00
_cell.angle_gamma   90.00
#
_symmetry.space_group_name_H-M   'P 1'
#
loop_
_entity.id
_entity.type
_entity.pdbx_description
1 polymer ?
#
loop_
_entity_poly.entity_id
_entity_poly.type
_entity_poly.pdbx_seq_one_letter_code
_entity_poly.pdbx_strand_id
1 'polypeptide(L)'
;MKYIGLFSLGFILSAAIVLFSCQKEKSNKAQEVVDRAIKTNGANLFASKKVSFTFRNKEYSAKRLNGDYIYTRTFEDSTGVIEDQLINSSSFSRKLNNAEVSLTEEWQGRYGNSVNSVLYFVEILYRLNDAAVNKSYEGTETIKGQSYHVIKVTFGQQNGGEDFQDEYRYWIHKDDFTLDYLAYNYLTDGGGVRFREAYDREVIGGITFQNYVNLKPASKETPLSELGRLYEKGELEKLSYIVNENIKVVDQI
;
A
#
# COMPACT_ATOMS: atom_id res chain seq x y z
N MET A 1 11.13 -55.70 19.09
CA MET A 1 11.05 -54.23 19.21
C MET A 1 11.50 -53.59 17.91
N LYS A 2 10.69 -53.49 16.85
CA LYS A 2 11.02 -52.81 15.57
C LYS A 2 9.76 -52.45 14.78
N TYR A 3 8.79 -51.72 15.36
CA TYR A 3 7.66 -51.16 14.61
C TYR A 3 7.15 -49.78 15.08
N ILE A 4 7.94 -49.03 15.88
CA ILE A 4 7.52 -47.72 16.39
C ILE A 4 7.92 -46.56 15.47
N GLY A 5 8.85 -46.79 14.49
CA GLY A 5 9.39 -45.69 13.65
C GLY A 5 8.59 -45.31 12.41
N LEU A 6 7.68 -46.17 11.90
CA LEU A 6 6.97 -45.87 10.63
C LEU A 6 5.69 -45.03 10.82
N PHE A 7 5.04 -45.11 11.98
CA PHE A 7 3.81 -44.36 12.22
C PHE A 7 4.01 -42.87 12.47
N SER A 8 5.15 -42.45 13.02
CA SER A 8 5.43 -41.05 13.28
C SER A 8 5.81 -40.25 12.02
N LEU A 9 6.47 -40.90 11.05
CA LEU A 9 6.87 -40.24 9.80
C LEU A 9 5.67 -39.97 8.88
N GLY A 10 4.69 -40.87 8.83
CA GLY A 10 3.46 -40.70 8.05
C GLY A 10 2.56 -39.58 8.57
N PHE A 11 2.53 -39.37 9.90
CA PHE A 11 1.71 -38.30 10.51
C PHE A 11 2.30 -36.92 10.30
N ILE A 12 3.63 -36.76 10.31
CA ILE A 12 4.32 -35.49 10.04
C ILE A 12 4.16 -35.11 8.57
N LEU A 13 4.27 -36.06 7.65
CA LEU A 13 4.13 -35.81 6.22
C LEU A 13 2.71 -35.40 5.83
N SER A 14 1.68 -36.04 6.42
CA SER A 14 0.26 -35.67 6.17
C SER A 14 -0.08 -34.29 6.73
N ALA A 15 0.43 -33.91 7.92
CA ALA A 15 0.23 -32.60 8.49
C ALA A 15 0.88 -31.48 7.65
N ALA A 16 2.08 -31.70 7.10
CA ALA A 16 2.73 -30.76 6.22
C ALA A 16 1.96 -30.52 4.91
N ILE A 17 1.39 -31.57 4.31
CA ILE A 17 0.58 -31.47 3.08
C ILE A 17 -0.70 -30.64 3.33
N VAL A 18 -1.36 -30.84 4.46
CA VAL A 18 -2.58 -30.10 4.83
C VAL A 18 -2.27 -28.61 5.04
N LEU A 19 -1.16 -28.29 5.72
CA LEU A 19 -0.76 -26.90 5.94
C LEU A 19 -0.41 -26.19 4.62
N PHE A 20 0.31 -26.83 3.72
CA PHE A 20 0.62 -26.30 2.38
C PHE A 20 -0.64 -26.05 1.54
N SER A 21 -1.60 -26.99 1.59
CA SER A 21 -2.88 -26.84 0.87
C SER A 21 -3.68 -25.66 1.39
N CYS A 22 -3.80 -25.48 2.69
CA CYS A 22 -4.52 -24.37 3.31
C CYS A 22 -3.87 -23.01 3.01
N GLN A 23 -2.54 -22.93 3.01
CA GLN A 23 -1.83 -21.69 2.70
C GLN A 23 -1.97 -21.31 1.22
N LYS A 24 -1.93 -22.26 0.31
CA LYS A 24 -2.16 -22.05 -1.11
C LYS A 24 -3.60 -21.57 -1.38
N GLU A 25 -4.58 -22.14 -0.72
CA GLU A 25 -5.98 -21.72 -0.84
C GLU A 25 -6.19 -20.29 -0.36
N LYS A 26 -5.60 -19.90 0.80
CA LYS A 26 -5.63 -18.54 1.31
C LYS A 26 -4.97 -17.55 0.36
N SER A 27 -3.84 -17.90 -0.25
CA SER A 27 -3.15 -17.07 -1.23
C SER A 27 -3.99 -16.89 -2.51
N ASN A 28 -4.59 -17.97 -3.01
CA ASN A 28 -5.46 -17.92 -4.20
C ASN A 28 -6.70 -17.05 -3.94
N LYS A 29 -7.32 -17.16 -2.77
CA LYS A 29 -8.48 -16.33 -2.41
C LYS A 29 -8.11 -14.86 -2.25
N ALA A 30 -6.95 -14.57 -1.64
CA ALA A 30 -6.45 -13.20 -1.54
C ALA A 30 -6.22 -12.58 -2.93
N GLN A 31 -5.60 -13.34 -3.85
CA GLN A 31 -5.37 -12.89 -5.21
C GLN A 31 -6.68 -12.59 -5.95
N GLU A 32 -7.68 -13.49 -5.85
CA GLU A 32 -9.01 -13.29 -6.46
C GLU A 32 -9.67 -11.98 -5.98
N VAL A 33 -9.67 -11.74 -4.66
CA VAL A 33 -10.26 -10.54 -4.06
C VAL A 33 -9.53 -9.28 -4.51
N VAL A 34 -8.19 -9.31 -4.50
CA VAL A 34 -7.35 -8.18 -4.92
C VAL A 34 -7.55 -7.87 -6.41
N ASP A 35 -7.52 -8.88 -7.28
CA ASP A 35 -7.72 -8.67 -8.72
C ASP A 35 -9.09 -8.06 -9.03
N ARG A 36 -10.11 -8.51 -8.30
CA ARG A 36 -11.45 -7.93 -8.42
C ARG A 36 -11.50 -6.49 -7.94
N ALA A 37 -10.86 -6.17 -6.80
CA ALA A 37 -10.75 -4.80 -6.31
C ALA A 37 -10.01 -3.89 -7.29
N ILE A 38 -8.87 -4.33 -7.84
CA ILE A 38 -8.11 -3.60 -8.87
C ILE A 38 -8.99 -3.29 -10.07
N LYS A 39 -9.70 -4.30 -10.58
CA LYS A 39 -10.56 -4.15 -11.77
C LYS A 39 -11.75 -3.22 -11.51
N THR A 40 -12.45 -3.41 -10.38
CA THR A 40 -13.66 -2.63 -10.06
C THR A 40 -13.33 -1.14 -9.82
N ASN A 41 -12.17 -0.85 -9.23
CA ASN A 41 -11.74 0.52 -8.98
C ASN A 41 -10.91 1.13 -10.12
N GLY A 42 -10.77 0.43 -11.25
CA GLY A 42 -10.00 0.92 -12.41
C GLY A 42 -8.50 1.09 -12.14
N ALA A 43 -7.97 0.50 -11.05
CA ALA A 43 -6.57 0.67 -10.66
C ALA A 43 -5.58 0.11 -11.69
N ASN A 44 -5.99 -0.87 -12.52
CA ASN A 44 -5.19 -1.36 -13.64
C ASN A 44 -4.84 -0.25 -14.66
N LEU A 45 -5.60 0.84 -14.73
CA LEU A 45 -5.34 1.95 -15.63
C LEU A 45 -4.09 2.75 -15.27
N PHE A 46 -3.57 2.64 -14.04
CA PHE A 46 -2.26 3.22 -13.70
C PHE A 46 -1.13 2.69 -14.59
N ALA A 47 -1.28 1.52 -15.21
CA ALA A 47 -0.30 0.99 -16.16
C ALA A 47 -0.15 1.84 -17.43
N SER A 48 -1.20 2.56 -17.85
CA SER A 48 -1.27 3.28 -19.14
C SER A 48 -1.66 4.75 -19.02
N LYS A 49 -1.96 5.23 -17.82
CA LYS A 49 -2.35 6.62 -17.58
C LYS A 49 -1.29 7.36 -16.77
N LYS A 50 -1.08 8.64 -17.09
CA LYS A 50 -0.39 9.56 -16.20
C LYS A 50 -1.40 10.15 -15.24
N VAL A 51 -1.10 10.08 -13.95
CA VAL A 51 -1.89 10.69 -12.88
C VAL A 51 -1.11 11.84 -12.27
N SER A 52 -1.76 12.96 -12.01
CA SER A 52 -1.20 14.07 -11.25
C SER A 52 -2.21 14.61 -10.25
N PHE A 53 -1.74 15.14 -9.13
CA PHE A 53 -2.57 15.67 -8.05
C PHE A 53 -1.76 16.60 -7.14
N THR A 54 -2.47 17.38 -6.34
CA THR A 54 -1.88 18.21 -5.28
C THR A 54 -2.06 17.54 -3.94
N PHE A 55 -1.00 17.44 -3.15
CA PHE A 55 -1.03 16.99 -1.76
C PHE A 55 -0.17 17.91 -0.90
N ARG A 56 -0.77 18.52 0.14
CA ARG A 56 -0.07 19.45 1.05
C ARG A 56 0.73 20.53 0.30
N ASN A 57 0.07 21.22 -0.63
CA ASN A 57 0.66 22.29 -1.46
C ASN A 57 1.85 21.85 -2.33
N LYS A 58 1.98 20.57 -2.62
CA LYS A 58 2.98 20.03 -3.54
C LYS A 58 2.28 19.28 -4.65
N GLU A 59 2.77 19.46 -5.87
CA GLU A 59 2.28 18.73 -7.04
C GLU A 59 3.01 17.40 -7.16
N TYR A 60 2.27 16.33 -7.35
CA TYR A 60 2.79 14.98 -7.56
C TYR A 60 2.33 14.44 -8.90
N SER A 61 3.16 13.64 -9.55
CA SER A 61 2.70 12.84 -10.68
C SER A 61 3.32 11.46 -10.72
N ALA A 62 2.57 10.52 -11.31
CA ALA A 62 3.00 9.15 -11.59
C ALA A 62 2.75 8.83 -13.06
N LYS A 63 3.74 8.22 -13.71
CA LYS A 63 3.62 7.66 -15.07
C LYS A 63 4.48 6.40 -15.23
N ARG A 64 4.16 5.59 -16.25
CA ARG A 64 5.00 4.45 -16.67
C ARG A 64 5.55 4.74 -18.06
N LEU A 65 6.83 4.44 -18.25
CA LEU A 65 7.49 4.64 -19.53
C LEU A 65 8.57 3.56 -19.72
N ASN A 66 8.48 2.81 -20.82
CA ASN A 66 9.45 1.75 -21.17
C ASN A 66 9.67 0.69 -20.09
N GLY A 67 8.63 0.38 -19.31
CA GLY A 67 8.71 -0.58 -18.19
C GLY A 67 9.09 0.04 -16.85
N ASP A 68 9.56 1.28 -16.83
CA ASP A 68 9.86 2.03 -15.62
C ASP A 68 8.62 2.77 -15.10
N TYR A 69 8.51 2.93 -13.77
CA TYR A 69 7.63 3.94 -13.21
C TYR A 69 8.45 5.19 -12.79
N ILE A 70 7.87 6.34 -13.09
CA ILE A 70 8.47 7.64 -12.84
C ILE A 70 7.53 8.44 -11.96
N TYR A 71 7.98 8.77 -10.77
CA TYR A 71 7.31 9.62 -9.81
C TYR A 71 7.97 10.99 -9.77
N THR A 72 7.17 12.05 -9.75
CA THR A 72 7.67 13.42 -9.60
C THR A 72 6.96 14.14 -8.46
N ARG A 73 7.67 15.08 -7.85
CA ARG A 73 7.11 16.04 -6.91
C ARG A 73 7.67 17.41 -7.22
N THR A 74 6.78 18.40 -7.41
CA THR A 74 7.17 19.81 -7.65
C THR A 74 6.56 20.69 -6.57
N PHE A 75 7.36 21.60 -6.03
CA PHE A 75 6.92 22.60 -5.06
C PHE A 75 7.88 23.79 -5.05
N GLU A 76 7.41 24.90 -4.48
CA GLU A 76 8.21 26.10 -4.28
C GLU A 76 8.44 26.33 -2.79
N ASP A 77 9.66 26.74 -2.42
CA ASP A 77 10.01 27.18 -1.09
C ASP A 77 10.85 28.49 -1.17
N SER A 78 11.42 28.92 -0.04
CA SER A 78 12.22 30.16 0.03
C SER A 78 13.48 30.15 -0.85
N THR A 79 13.90 29.00 -1.38
CA THR A 79 15.08 28.85 -2.25
C THR A 79 14.71 28.85 -3.73
N GLY A 80 13.44 28.61 -4.05
CA GLY A 80 12.91 28.57 -5.42
C GLY A 80 12.08 27.32 -5.71
N VAL A 81 11.93 27.02 -6.99
CA VAL A 81 11.17 25.86 -7.47
C VAL A 81 12.03 24.60 -7.38
N ILE A 82 11.54 23.62 -6.63
CA ILE A 82 12.15 22.30 -6.46
C ILE A 82 11.37 21.27 -7.28
N GLU A 83 12.11 20.52 -8.08
CA GLU A 83 11.58 19.38 -8.84
C GLU A 83 12.33 18.11 -8.42
N ASP A 84 11.61 17.15 -7.86
CA ASP A 84 12.11 15.81 -7.51
C ASP A 84 11.64 14.80 -8.53
N GLN A 85 12.50 13.87 -8.92
CA GLN A 85 12.15 12.72 -9.73
C GLN A 85 12.69 11.44 -9.10
N LEU A 86 11.84 10.43 -9.01
CA LEU A 86 12.18 9.08 -8.55
C LEU A 86 11.79 8.06 -9.63
N ILE A 87 12.75 7.24 -10.03
CA ILE A 87 12.57 6.17 -11.01
C ILE A 87 12.77 4.82 -10.31
N ASN A 88 11.77 3.93 -10.38
CA ASN A 88 11.80 2.57 -9.86
C ASN A 88 12.23 2.44 -8.38
N SER A 89 11.88 3.41 -7.54
CA SER A 89 12.29 3.50 -6.11
C SER A 89 13.80 3.52 -5.86
N SER A 90 14.64 3.64 -6.88
CA SER A 90 16.10 3.49 -6.73
C SER A 90 16.91 4.67 -7.27
N SER A 91 16.44 5.33 -8.31
CA SER A 91 17.15 6.46 -8.90
C SER A 91 16.43 7.77 -8.57
N PHE A 92 17.03 8.59 -7.72
CA PHE A 92 16.49 9.90 -7.33
C PHE A 92 17.33 11.03 -7.87
N SER A 93 16.67 12.08 -8.37
CA SER A 93 17.31 13.34 -8.75
C SER A 93 16.48 14.54 -8.26
N ARG A 94 17.14 15.67 -8.04
CA ARG A 94 16.53 16.95 -7.67
C ARG A 94 17.06 18.07 -8.53
N LYS A 95 16.17 18.97 -8.94
CA LYS A 95 16.50 20.26 -9.53
C LYS A 95 16.03 21.39 -8.63
N LEU A 96 16.79 22.46 -8.60
CA LEU A 96 16.42 23.76 -8.05
C LEU A 96 16.48 24.80 -9.15
N ASN A 97 15.35 25.44 -9.47
CA ASN A 97 15.25 26.42 -10.56
C ASN A 97 15.81 25.87 -11.89
N ASN A 98 15.45 24.62 -12.24
CA ASN A 98 15.93 23.86 -13.41
C ASN A 98 17.42 23.44 -13.38
N ALA A 99 18.18 23.78 -12.36
CA ALA A 99 19.57 23.34 -12.21
C ALA A 99 19.67 22.07 -11.34
N GLU A 100 20.46 21.08 -11.79
CA GLU A 100 20.69 19.85 -11.02
C GLU A 100 21.35 20.14 -9.66
N VAL A 101 20.86 19.48 -8.60
CA VAL A 101 21.40 19.59 -7.25
C VAL A 101 22.14 18.31 -6.90
N SER A 102 23.43 18.43 -6.56
CA SER A 102 24.19 17.29 -6.03
C SER A 102 23.75 16.99 -4.60
N LEU A 103 23.30 15.76 -4.36
CA LEU A 103 22.86 15.26 -3.06
C LEU A 103 23.71 14.06 -2.63
N THR A 104 23.96 13.93 -1.33
CA THR A 104 24.51 12.68 -0.78
C THR A 104 23.51 11.52 -0.95
N GLU A 105 23.99 10.28 -0.95
CA GLU A 105 23.13 9.09 -1.02
C GLU A 105 22.06 9.08 0.08
N GLU A 106 22.41 9.50 1.30
CA GLU A 106 21.48 9.63 2.41
C GLU A 106 20.30 10.56 2.07
N TRP A 107 20.58 11.75 1.52
CA TRP A 107 19.53 12.70 1.16
C TRP A 107 18.72 12.26 -0.06
N GLN A 108 19.35 11.58 -1.03
CA GLN A 108 18.63 10.96 -2.15
C GLN A 108 17.64 9.92 -1.64
N GLY A 109 18.05 9.03 -0.71
CA GLY A 109 17.18 8.06 -0.06
C GLY A 109 16.01 8.71 0.68
N ARG A 110 16.29 9.67 1.56
CA ARG A 110 15.26 10.37 2.35
C ARG A 110 14.22 11.07 1.48
N TYR A 111 14.65 11.80 0.45
CA TYR A 111 13.72 12.48 -0.45
C TYR A 111 12.99 11.52 -1.36
N GLY A 112 13.66 10.48 -1.86
CA GLY A 112 13.06 9.43 -2.66
C GLY A 112 11.95 8.70 -1.90
N ASN A 113 12.22 8.27 -0.66
CA ASN A 113 11.22 7.63 0.21
C ASN A 113 10.04 8.56 0.50
N SER A 114 10.29 9.85 0.71
CA SER A 114 9.23 10.84 0.89
C SER A 114 8.34 11.01 -0.35
N VAL A 115 8.89 10.92 -1.57
CA VAL A 115 8.10 10.92 -2.82
C VAL A 115 7.34 9.61 -2.97
N ASN A 116 8.03 8.48 -2.77
CA ASN A 116 7.45 7.14 -2.89
C ASN A 116 6.25 6.95 -1.96
N SER A 117 6.37 7.36 -0.70
CA SER A 117 5.33 7.15 0.30
C SER A 117 4.00 7.81 -0.07
N VAL A 118 4.00 8.98 -0.72
CA VAL A 118 2.77 9.64 -1.15
C VAL A 118 2.15 8.92 -2.34
N LEU A 119 2.93 8.64 -3.37
CA LEU A 119 2.44 8.03 -4.61
C LEU A 119 2.06 6.55 -4.44
N TYR A 120 2.79 5.81 -3.60
CA TYR A 120 2.44 4.45 -3.23
C TYR A 120 1.01 4.34 -2.69
N PHE A 121 0.61 5.24 -1.78
CA PHE A 121 -0.73 5.22 -1.21
C PHE A 121 -1.84 5.65 -2.20
N VAL A 122 -1.52 6.47 -3.19
CA VAL A 122 -2.46 6.80 -4.27
C VAL A 122 -2.65 5.60 -5.22
N GLU A 123 -1.58 4.87 -5.50
CA GLU A 123 -1.58 3.68 -6.37
C GLU A 123 -1.79 2.36 -5.60
N ILE A 124 -2.20 2.40 -4.34
CA ILE A 124 -2.10 1.28 -3.40
C ILE A 124 -2.74 -0.01 -3.92
N LEU A 125 -3.92 0.05 -4.53
CA LEU A 125 -4.56 -1.14 -5.12
C LEU A 125 -3.75 -1.69 -6.30
N TYR A 126 -3.25 -0.81 -7.18
CA TYR A 126 -2.45 -1.21 -8.32
C TYR A 126 -1.16 -1.93 -7.89
N ARG A 127 -0.51 -1.42 -6.85
CA ARG A 127 0.74 -1.95 -6.30
C ARG A 127 0.60 -3.32 -5.62
N LEU A 128 -0.62 -3.74 -5.28
CA LEU A 128 -0.86 -5.06 -4.66
C LEU A 128 -0.47 -6.24 -5.54
N ASN A 129 -0.27 -6.04 -6.84
CA ASN A 129 0.22 -7.09 -7.76
C ASN A 129 1.71 -6.98 -8.09
N ASP A 130 2.46 -6.13 -7.39
CA ASP A 130 3.92 -6.07 -7.53
C ASP A 130 4.56 -7.40 -7.10
N ALA A 131 5.67 -7.75 -7.74
CA ALA A 131 6.34 -9.04 -7.53
C ALA A 131 6.82 -9.27 -6.09
N ALA A 132 7.09 -8.20 -5.33
CA ALA A 132 7.50 -8.28 -3.93
C ALA A 132 6.34 -8.51 -2.95
N VAL A 133 5.08 -8.40 -3.39
CA VAL A 133 3.90 -8.42 -2.53
C VAL A 133 3.41 -9.83 -2.27
N ASN A 134 3.44 -10.24 -1.01
CA ASN A 134 2.82 -11.49 -0.53
C ASN A 134 1.45 -11.20 0.06
N LYS A 135 0.43 -11.91 -0.40
CA LYS A 135 -0.97 -11.74 0.02
C LYS A 135 -1.50 -12.98 0.72
N SER A 136 -2.22 -12.80 1.81
CA SER A 136 -2.93 -13.87 2.53
C SER A 136 -4.34 -13.43 2.88
N TYR A 137 -5.32 -14.28 2.60
CA TYR A 137 -6.70 -14.06 2.98
C TYR A 137 -6.89 -14.45 4.46
N GLU A 138 -7.35 -13.50 5.28
CA GLU A 138 -7.55 -13.72 6.72
C GLU A 138 -9.02 -13.88 7.13
N GLY A 139 -9.90 -14.07 6.15
CA GLY A 139 -11.33 -14.26 6.39
C GLY A 139 -12.15 -13.00 6.13
N THR A 140 -13.24 -12.88 6.85
CA THR A 140 -14.14 -11.72 6.78
C THR A 140 -14.27 -11.06 8.14
N GLU A 141 -14.39 -9.74 8.16
CA GLU A 141 -14.72 -8.95 9.36
C GLU A 141 -15.91 -8.05 9.05
N THR A 142 -16.66 -7.71 10.10
CA THR A 142 -17.73 -6.71 10.01
C THR A 142 -17.27 -5.44 10.69
N ILE A 143 -17.39 -4.29 10.02
CA ILE A 143 -17.09 -2.96 10.54
C ILE A 143 -18.29 -2.06 10.22
N LYS A 144 -18.85 -1.38 11.19
CA LYS A 144 -20.03 -0.52 11.03
C LYS A 144 -21.19 -1.19 10.28
N GLY A 145 -21.41 -2.49 10.55
CA GLY A 145 -22.49 -3.26 9.95
C GLY A 145 -22.25 -3.71 8.51
N GLN A 146 -21.11 -3.39 7.89
CA GLN A 146 -20.70 -3.83 6.56
C GLN A 146 -19.69 -4.97 6.64
N SER A 147 -19.72 -5.88 5.67
CA SER A 147 -18.83 -7.05 5.61
C SER A 147 -17.66 -6.80 4.68
N TYR A 148 -16.47 -7.19 5.12
CA TYR A 148 -15.21 -6.98 4.40
C TYR A 148 -14.43 -8.28 4.23
N HIS A 149 -13.82 -8.47 3.08
CA HIS A 149 -12.69 -9.37 2.92
C HIS A 149 -11.47 -8.77 3.57
N VAL A 150 -10.77 -9.55 4.39
CA VAL A 150 -9.55 -9.10 5.05
C VAL A 150 -8.33 -9.72 4.38
N ILE A 151 -7.45 -8.86 3.88
CA ILE A 151 -6.21 -9.25 3.19
C ILE A 151 -5.02 -8.74 4.00
N LYS A 152 -4.19 -9.68 4.47
CA LYS A 152 -2.87 -9.37 5.01
C LYS A 152 -1.86 -9.29 3.87
N VAL A 153 -0.99 -8.28 3.92
CA VAL A 153 0.09 -8.08 2.96
C VAL A 153 1.41 -7.93 3.70
N THR A 154 2.42 -8.62 3.19
CA THR A 154 3.83 -8.50 3.59
C THR A 154 4.68 -8.40 2.33
N PHE A 155 5.95 -8.03 2.48
CA PHE A 155 6.85 -7.85 1.34
C PHE A 155 8.01 -8.85 1.40
N GLY A 156 8.42 -9.34 0.24
CA GLY A 156 9.64 -10.12 0.12
C GLY A 156 10.87 -9.24 0.27
N GLN A 157 11.93 -9.75 0.90
CA GLN A 157 13.18 -9.01 1.09
C GLN A 157 13.83 -8.59 -0.25
N GLN A 158 13.68 -9.41 -1.30
CA GLN A 158 14.06 -9.02 -2.66
C GLN A 158 12.95 -8.11 -3.24
N ASN A 159 13.33 -6.92 -3.68
CA ASN A 159 12.43 -5.91 -4.27
C ASN A 159 11.39 -5.28 -3.31
N GLY A 160 11.47 -5.56 -2.00
CA GLY A 160 10.57 -4.98 -0.98
C GLY A 160 10.95 -3.55 -0.55
N GLY A 161 12.09 -3.02 -1.02
CA GLY A 161 12.57 -1.71 -0.62
C GLY A 161 13.11 -1.69 0.82
N GLU A 162 13.23 -0.49 1.40
CA GLU A 162 13.67 -0.31 2.81
C GLU A 162 12.58 -0.77 3.80
N ASP A 163 11.31 -0.70 3.40
CA ASP A 163 10.15 -0.99 4.24
C ASP A 163 9.66 -2.44 4.09
N PHE A 164 10.52 -3.40 3.69
CA PHE A 164 10.14 -4.81 3.48
C PHE A 164 9.63 -5.50 4.77
N GLN A 165 9.91 -4.95 5.93
CA GLN A 165 9.42 -5.45 7.23
C GLN A 165 8.04 -4.93 7.60
N ASP A 166 7.50 -3.99 6.83
CA ASP A 166 6.17 -3.45 7.06
C ASP A 166 5.10 -4.51 6.78
N GLU A 167 4.08 -4.52 7.60
CA GLU A 167 2.89 -5.33 7.39
C GLU A 167 1.71 -4.41 7.12
N TYR A 168 0.86 -4.83 6.19
CA TYR A 168 -0.39 -4.13 5.89
C TYR A 168 -1.58 -5.07 6.07
N ARG A 169 -2.72 -4.47 6.39
CA ARG A 169 -4.02 -5.14 6.46
C ARG A 169 -5.04 -4.28 5.72
N TYR A 170 -5.75 -4.91 4.77
CA TYR A 170 -6.74 -4.24 3.94
C TYR A 170 -8.11 -4.83 4.21
N TRP A 171 -9.14 -3.96 4.35
CA TRP A 171 -10.53 -4.34 4.40
C TRP A 171 -11.18 -3.90 3.09
N ILE A 172 -11.44 -4.89 2.23
CA ILE A 172 -12.05 -4.72 0.90
C ILE A 172 -13.52 -5.08 1.03
N HIS A 173 -14.42 -4.14 0.70
CA HIS A 173 -15.86 -4.34 0.82
C HIS A 173 -16.31 -5.58 0.04
N LYS A 174 -17.20 -6.37 0.64
CA LYS A 174 -17.49 -7.71 0.13
C LYS A 174 -18.31 -7.70 -1.17
N ASP A 175 -19.16 -6.71 -1.34
CA ASP A 175 -20.03 -6.59 -2.50
C ASP A 175 -19.47 -5.64 -3.56
N ASP A 176 -19.00 -4.46 -3.13
CA ASP A 176 -18.55 -3.39 -4.04
C ASP A 176 -17.05 -3.49 -4.37
N PHE A 177 -16.28 -4.30 -3.67
CA PHE A 177 -14.82 -4.45 -3.83
C PHE A 177 -14.04 -3.13 -3.73
N THR A 178 -14.59 -2.14 -3.02
CA THR A 178 -13.87 -0.92 -2.66
C THR A 178 -12.91 -1.17 -1.49
N LEU A 179 -11.79 -0.47 -1.45
CA LEU A 179 -10.88 -0.45 -0.30
C LEU A 179 -11.38 0.59 0.69
N ASP A 180 -12.07 0.16 1.75
CA ASP A 180 -12.69 1.08 2.70
C ASP A 180 -11.79 1.40 3.88
N TYR A 181 -11.01 0.42 4.33
CA TYR A 181 -10.06 0.59 5.42
C TYR A 181 -8.74 -0.07 5.10
N LEU A 182 -7.68 0.50 5.63
CA LEU A 182 -6.37 -0.13 5.64
C LEU A 182 -5.63 0.19 6.95
N ALA A 183 -4.78 -0.73 7.35
CA ALA A 183 -3.88 -0.54 8.48
C ALA A 183 -2.47 -0.94 8.07
N TYR A 184 -1.48 -0.36 8.72
CA TYR A 184 -0.09 -0.74 8.54
C TYR A 184 0.76 -0.37 9.75
N ASN A 185 1.82 -1.13 9.97
CA ASN A 185 2.92 -0.74 10.83
C ASN A 185 4.10 -0.25 9.98
N TYR A 186 5.01 0.44 10.60
CA TYR A 186 6.27 0.89 9.99
C TYR A 186 7.34 1.02 11.07
N LEU A 187 8.60 0.83 10.69
CA LEU A 187 9.74 0.87 11.61
C LEU A 187 10.55 2.16 11.53
N THR A 188 10.47 2.89 10.44
CA THR A 188 11.17 4.16 10.24
C THR A 188 10.72 5.23 11.25
N ASP A 189 11.59 6.20 11.56
CA ASP A 189 11.31 7.34 12.47
C ASP A 189 10.73 6.93 13.85
N GLY A 190 11.22 5.83 14.41
CA GLY A 190 10.79 5.32 15.72
C GLY A 190 9.55 4.43 15.69
N GLY A 191 9.08 4.11 14.50
CA GLY A 191 7.99 3.16 14.27
C GLY A 191 6.60 3.67 14.64
N GLY A 192 5.61 2.92 14.21
CA GLY A 192 4.22 3.20 14.58
C GLY A 192 3.22 2.32 13.86
N VAL A 193 1.95 2.50 14.24
CA VAL A 193 0.81 1.84 13.64
C VAL A 193 -0.20 2.90 13.19
N ARG A 194 -0.76 2.70 12.00
CA ARG A 194 -1.78 3.58 11.43
C ARG A 194 -2.98 2.77 11.00
N PHE A 195 -4.14 3.41 11.09
CA PHE A 195 -5.39 2.95 10.51
C PHE A 195 -5.95 4.08 9.64
N ARG A 196 -6.43 3.76 8.45
CA ARG A 196 -7.03 4.73 7.54
C ARG A 196 -8.44 4.31 7.18
N GLU A 197 -9.38 5.23 7.33
CA GLU A 197 -10.74 5.12 6.83
C GLU A 197 -10.87 5.93 5.54
N ALA A 198 -11.30 5.28 4.46
CA ALA A 198 -11.54 5.95 3.18
C ALA A 198 -12.84 6.76 3.22
N TYR A 199 -12.82 7.93 2.60
CA TYR A 199 -13.99 8.76 2.41
C TYR A 199 -13.86 9.57 1.12
N ASP A 200 -14.94 10.21 0.68
CA ASP A 200 -14.97 11.15 -0.45
C ASP A 200 -14.35 10.54 -1.73
N ARG A 201 -15.00 9.45 -2.20
CA ARG A 201 -14.57 8.75 -3.41
C ARG A 201 -15.05 9.46 -4.66
N GLU A 202 -14.15 9.57 -5.64
CA GLU A 202 -14.43 10.10 -6.95
C GLU A 202 -13.78 9.24 -8.04
N VAL A 203 -14.48 9.08 -9.18
CA VAL A 203 -13.94 8.39 -10.36
C VAL A 203 -13.45 9.41 -11.36
N ILE A 204 -12.14 9.46 -11.60
CA ILE A 204 -11.52 10.39 -12.54
C ILE A 204 -10.75 9.59 -13.58
N GLY A 205 -11.05 9.76 -14.86
CA GLY A 205 -10.41 9.03 -15.96
C GLY A 205 -10.55 7.50 -15.87
N GLY A 206 -11.61 7.02 -15.17
CA GLY A 206 -11.88 5.60 -14.96
C GLY A 206 -11.19 4.99 -13.74
N ILE A 207 -10.42 5.76 -12.97
CA ILE A 207 -9.75 5.34 -11.75
C ILE A 207 -10.50 5.91 -10.54
N THR A 208 -10.76 5.08 -9.54
CA THR A 208 -11.33 5.51 -8.26
C THR A 208 -10.23 6.09 -7.37
N PHE A 209 -10.37 7.35 -7.00
CA PHE A 209 -9.56 8.04 -5.99
C PHE A 209 -10.38 8.22 -4.71
N GLN A 210 -9.69 8.33 -3.59
CA GLN A 210 -10.33 8.53 -2.29
C GLN A 210 -9.40 9.25 -1.33
N ASN A 211 -10.00 9.98 -0.40
CA ASN A 211 -9.33 10.61 0.71
C ASN A 211 -9.34 9.68 1.94
N TYR A 212 -8.54 9.99 2.96
CA TYR A 212 -8.49 9.16 4.16
C TYR A 212 -8.54 10.00 5.44
N VAL A 213 -9.29 9.50 6.43
CA VAL A 213 -9.08 9.86 7.82
C VAL A 213 -7.91 8.99 8.33
N ASN A 214 -6.87 9.62 8.84
CA ASN A 214 -5.70 8.95 9.38
C ASN A 214 -5.82 8.85 10.91
N LEU A 215 -5.79 7.63 11.42
CA LEU A 215 -5.96 7.31 12.84
C LEU A 215 -4.78 6.48 13.35
N LYS A 216 -4.61 6.46 14.68
CA LYS A 216 -3.65 5.61 15.37
C LYS A 216 -4.27 4.95 16.59
N PRO A 217 -3.81 3.76 17.02
CA PRO A 217 -4.11 3.21 18.34
C PRO A 217 -3.32 3.94 19.44
N ALA A 218 -3.67 3.70 20.69
CA ALA A 218 -2.96 4.23 21.85
C ALA A 218 -1.52 3.70 21.96
N SER A 219 -1.28 2.43 21.60
CA SER A 219 0.05 1.81 21.58
C SER A 219 0.52 1.52 20.16
N LYS A 220 1.80 1.78 19.90
CA LYS A 220 2.45 1.43 18.62
C LYS A 220 2.73 -0.08 18.47
N GLU A 221 2.58 -0.86 19.52
CA GLU A 221 2.68 -2.32 19.54
C GLU A 221 1.33 -3.01 19.29
N THR A 222 0.25 -2.24 19.06
CA THR A 222 -1.08 -2.81 18.79
C THR A 222 -1.06 -3.65 17.52
N PRO A 223 -1.47 -4.94 17.58
CA PRO A 223 -1.55 -5.78 16.39
C PRO A 223 -2.53 -5.21 15.35
N LEU A 224 -2.17 -5.27 14.06
CA LEU A 224 -3.05 -4.79 13.00
C LEU A 224 -4.40 -5.49 12.96
N SER A 225 -4.46 -6.75 13.42
CA SER A 225 -5.70 -7.55 13.52
C SER A 225 -6.72 -7.00 14.52
N GLU A 226 -6.32 -6.14 15.43
CA GLU A 226 -7.23 -5.53 16.41
C GLU A 226 -7.83 -4.21 15.93
N LEU A 227 -7.26 -3.58 14.91
CA LEU A 227 -7.59 -2.20 14.56
C LEU A 227 -9.01 -2.02 14.05
N GLY A 228 -9.58 -2.97 13.32
CA GLY A 228 -10.98 -2.93 12.90
C GLY A 228 -11.92 -2.86 14.12
N ARG A 229 -11.70 -3.72 15.13
CA ARG A 229 -12.47 -3.73 16.38
C ARG A 229 -12.28 -2.44 17.20
N LEU A 230 -11.04 -1.96 17.31
CA LEU A 230 -10.76 -0.71 18.03
C LEU A 230 -11.42 0.48 17.35
N TYR A 231 -11.44 0.49 16.01
CA TYR A 231 -12.11 1.51 15.23
C TYR A 231 -13.65 1.52 15.49
N GLU A 232 -14.30 0.36 15.47
CA GLU A 232 -15.73 0.25 15.80
C GLU A 232 -16.07 0.78 17.18
N LYS A 233 -15.18 0.57 18.15
CA LYS A 233 -15.35 1.07 19.52
C LYS A 233 -15.05 2.56 19.71
N GLY A 234 -14.52 3.23 18.68
CA GLY A 234 -14.08 4.62 18.79
C GLY A 234 -12.80 4.79 19.63
N GLU A 235 -11.99 3.73 19.75
CA GLU A 235 -10.76 3.70 20.56
C GLU A 235 -9.52 4.11 19.75
N LEU A 236 -9.67 4.55 18.50
CA LEU A 236 -8.58 5.10 17.68
C LEU A 236 -8.60 6.63 17.72
N GLU A 237 -7.42 7.23 17.92
CA GLU A 237 -7.22 8.68 17.90
C GLU A 237 -7.05 9.18 16.45
N LYS A 238 -7.81 10.22 16.08
CA LYS A 238 -7.64 10.87 14.78
C LYS A 238 -6.43 11.78 14.79
N LEU A 239 -5.53 11.56 13.81
CA LEU A 239 -4.31 12.36 13.60
C LEU A 239 -4.51 13.47 12.58
N SER A 240 -5.09 13.16 11.42
CA SER A 240 -5.18 14.09 10.29
C SER A 240 -6.16 13.61 9.23
N TYR A 241 -6.44 14.48 8.29
CA TYR A 241 -7.01 14.11 7.00
C TYR A 241 -5.91 14.02 5.94
N ILE A 242 -6.03 13.06 5.05
CA ILE A 242 -5.18 12.87 3.87
C ILE A 242 -6.06 13.16 2.68
N VAL A 243 -5.84 14.30 2.05
CA VAL A 243 -6.67 14.82 0.95
C VAL A 243 -5.79 15.00 -0.28
N ASN A 244 -6.21 14.40 -1.39
CA ASN A 244 -5.62 14.61 -2.69
C ASN A 244 -6.53 15.54 -3.49
N GLU A 245 -5.99 16.65 -3.97
CA GLU A 245 -6.72 17.71 -4.64
C GLU A 245 -6.29 17.82 -6.11
N ASN A 246 -7.12 18.42 -6.95
CA ASN A 246 -6.79 18.74 -8.34
C ASN A 246 -6.32 17.51 -9.16
N ILE A 247 -6.93 16.36 -8.92
CA ILE A 247 -6.55 15.10 -9.57
C ILE A 247 -6.83 15.18 -11.06
N LYS A 248 -5.84 14.80 -11.88
CA LYS A 248 -5.93 14.71 -13.34
C LYS A 248 -5.41 13.36 -13.80
N VAL A 249 -6.14 12.76 -14.73
CA VAL A 249 -5.78 11.49 -15.37
C VAL A 249 -5.76 11.71 -16.88
N VAL A 250 -4.62 11.46 -17.52
CA VAL A 250 -4.44 11.62 -18.95
C VAL A 250 -3.77 10.39 -19.56
N ASP A 251 -3.98 10.16 -20.85
CA ASP A 251 -3.25 9.11 -21.55
C ASP A 251 -1.75 9.41 -21.57
N GLN A 252 -0.94 8.37 -21.46
CA GLN A 252 0.50 8.49 -21.68
C GLN A 252 0.75 8.49 -23.19
N ILE A 253 1.40 9.54 -23.68
CA ILE A 253 1.83 9.69 -25.08
C ILE A 253 3.23 9.11 -25.21
#